data_ca3a678988fedb801ad63d9643afc629
#
_entry.id   ca3a678988fedb801ad63d9643afc629
#
_cell.length_a   1.000
_cell.length_b   1.000
_cell.length_c   1.000
_cell.angle_alpha   90.00
_cell.angle_beta   90.00
_cell.angle_gamma   90.00
#
_symmetry.space_group_name_H-M   'P 1'
#
loop_
_entity.id
_entity.type
_entity.pdbx_description
1 polymer ?
#
loop_
_entity_poly.entity_id
_entity_poly.type
_entity_poly.pdbx_seq_one_letter_code
_entity_poly.pdbx_strand_id
1 'polypeptide(L)'
;MSKSYDAKDIEVLSGLEPVRRRPGMYTDTARPNHLAHEVIDNSVDEALAGHCKKIDVTVHADGSLEVADDGRGMPVDIHPKEKIPGVELILTRLHAGGKFSNKNYQYSGGLHGVGVSVVNALSKNLEVWIRRGGKEYNMSFAGGKKRGKLEEVGKVGKANTGTTIRFWPDPKYFDSAKFSVNRLKHALRAKAVLCP
;
A
#
# COMPACT_ATOMS: atom_id res chain seq x y z
N MET A 1 39.25 12.77 -23.11
CA MET A 1 39.63 12.22 -21.78
C MET A 1 38.42 11.52 -21.21
N SER A 2 38.46 10.19 -21.11
CA SER A 2 37.38 9.44 -20.44
C SER A 2 37.43 9.79 -18.95
N LYS A 3 36.32 10.29 -18.39
CA LYS A 3 36.22 10.44 -16.93
C LYS A 3 36.38 9.04 -16.30
N SER A 4 37.36 8.89 -15.41
CA SER A 4 37.49 7.63 -14.66
C SER A 4 36.25 7.46 -13.80
N TYR A 5 35.71 6.24 -13.79
CA TYR A 5 34.57 5.86 -12.92
C TYR A 5 35.13 5.39 -11.57
N ASP A 6 34.85 6.16 -10.53
CA ASP A 6 35.36 5.95 -9.18
C ASP A 6 34.21 5.66 -8.18
N ALA A 7 34.58 5.19 -7.00
CA ALA A 7 33.63 4.92 -5.91
C ALA A 7 32.75 6.15 -5.54
N LYS A 8 33.27 7.36 -5.73
CA LYS A 8 32.53 8.63 -5.53
C LYS A 8 31.37 8.82 -6.52
N ASP A 9 31.41 8.11 -7.67
CA ASP A 9 30.37 8.17 -8.69
C ASP A 9 29.22 7.19 -8.41
N ILE A 10 29.36 6.36 -7.34
CA ILE A 10 28.32 5.43 -6.87
C ILE A 10 27.35 6.20 -5.99
N GLU A 11 26.10 6.35 -6.46
CA GLU A 11 25.03 6.98 -5.71
C GLU A 11 24.27 5.91 -4.90
N VAL A 12 24.09 6.14 -3.59
CA VAL A 12 23.32 5.28 -2.70
C VAL A 12 21.96 5.92 -2.46
N LEU A 13 20.89 5.25 -2.90
CA LEU A 13 19.51 5.67 -2.69
C LEU A 13 18.93 5.05 -1.42
N SER A 14 18.07 5.77 -0.71
CA SER A 14 17.44 5.31 0.53
C SER A 14 15.91 5.47 0.50
N GLY A 15 15.22 4.75 1.38
CA GLY A 15 13.77 4.83 1.54
C GLY A 15 13.01 4.47 0.27
N LEU A 16 12.12 5.37 -0.19
CA LEU A 16 11.31 5.19 -1.40
C LEU A 16 11.91 5.86 -2.65
N GLU A 17 13.09 6.43 -2.54
CA GLU A 17 13.75 7.09 -3.68
C GLU A 17 14.09 6.14 -4.84
N PRO A 18 14.58 4.90 -4.61
CA PRO A 18 14.80 3.92 -5.68
C PRO A 18 13.55 3.67 -6.52
N VAL A 19 12.37 3.56 -5.87
CA VAL A 19 11.09 3.36 -6.56
C VAL A 19 10.77 4.53 -7.48
N ARG A 20 10.95 5.75 -7.00
CA ARG A 20 10.65 6.97 -7.78
C ARG A 20 11.61 7.20 -8.93
N ARG A 21 12.87 6.81 -8.79
CA ARG A 21 13.87 6.91 -9.87
C ARG A 21 13.73 5.85 -10.95
N ARG A 22 13.30 4.65 -10.57
CA ARG A 22 13.20 3.50 -11.46
C ARG A 22 11.86 2.78 -11.26
N PRO A 23 10.71 3.45 -11.52
CA PRO A 23 9.39 2.87 -11.24
C PRO A 23 9.15 1.56 -11.98
N GLY A 24 9.65 1.42 -13.21
CA GLY A 24 9.52 0.19 -13.99
C GLY A 24 10.23 -1.04 -13.42
N MET A 25 11.08 -0.89 -12.40
CA MET A 25 11.65 -2.02 -11.66
C MET A 25 10.69 -2.58 -10.61
N TYR A 26 9.65 -1.81 -10.24
CA TYR A 26 8.74 -2.13 -9.13
C TYR A 26 7.28 -2.31 -9.57
N THR A 27 6.91 -1.75 -10.73
CA THR A 27 5.53 -1.77 -11.21
C THR A 27 5.46 -1.68 -12.73
N ASP A 28 4.31 -2.07 -13.30
CA ASP A 28 3.95 -1.74 -14.69
C ASP A 28 3.64 -0.25 -14.77
N THR A 29 4.39 0.47 -15.61
CA THR A 29 4.24 1.91 -15.81
C THR A 29 3.27 2.30 -16.93
N ALA A 30 2.72 1.34 -17.67
CA ALA A 30 1.72 1.63 -18.69
C ALA A 30 0.43 2.24 -18.08
N ARG A 31 0.00 1.68 -16.94
CA ARG A 31 -1.18 2.13 -16.17
C ARG A 31 -1.02 1.81 -14.68
N PRO A 32 -1.72 2.53 -13.78
CA PRO A 32 -1.62 2.31 -12.34
C PRO A 32 -2.38 1.05 -11.84
N ASN A 33 -2.85 0.19 -12.74
CA ASN A 33 -3.58 -1.02 -12.35
C ASN A 33 -2.79 -1.94 -11.42
N HIS A 34 -1.48 -2.04 -11.62
CA HIS A 34 -0.62 -2.86 -10.75
C HIS A 34 -0.57 -2.30 -9.32
N LEU A 35 -0.57 -0.97 -9.15
CA LEU A 35 -0.68 -0.36 -7.80
C LEU A 35 -1.99 -0.75 -7.12
N ALA A 36 -3.10 -0.79 -7.87
CA ALA A 36 -4.38 -1.25 -7.33
C ALA A 36 -4.31 -2.71 -6.88
N HIS A 37 -3.65 -3.59 -7.66
CA HIS A 37 -3.46 -4.99 -7.29
C HIS A 37 -2.69 -5.12 -5.97
N GLU A 38 -1.66 -4.33 -5.74
CA GLU A 38 -0.87 -4.37 -4.51
C GLU A 38 -1.70 -4.00 -3.26
N VAL A 39 -2.60 -3.03 -3.38
CA VAL A 39 -3.51 -2.67 -2.27
C VAL A 39 -4.57 -3.75 -2.07
N ILE A 40 -5.16 -4.26 -3.15
CA ILE A 40 -6.16 -5.35 -3.10
C ILE A 40 -5.54 -6.60 -2.48
N ASP A 41 -4.29 -6.95 -2.84
CA ASP A 41 -3.59 -8.14 -2.32
C ASP A 41 -3.36 -8.09 -0.81
N ASN A 42 -3.17 -6.89 -0.24
CA ASN A 42 -3.13 -6.77 1.22
C ASN A 42 -4.45 -7.15 1.88
N SER A 43 -5.58 -6.75 1.30
CA SER A 43 -6.91 -7.10 1.83
C SER A 43 -7.23 -8.59 1.58
N VAL A 44 -6.80 -9.13 0.43
CA VAL A 44 -6.92 -10.57 0.12
C VAL A 44 -6.09 -11.41 1.11
N ASP A 45 -4.91 -10.97 1.49
CA ASP A 45 -4.10 -11.66 2.49
C ASP A 45 -4.79 -11.70 3.86
N GLU A 46 -5.50 -10.64 4.27
CA GLU A 46 -6.36 -10.66 5.47
C GLU A 46 -7.52 -11.67 5.33
N ALA A 47 -8.10 -11.80 4.14
CA ALA A 47 -9.16 -12.77 3.87
C ALA A 47 -8.62 -14.20 3.90
N LEU A 48 -7.48 -14.49 3.27
CA LEU A 48 -6.81 -15.80 3.31
C LEU A 48 -6.38 -16.19 4.73
N ALA A 49 -6.04 -15.22 5.56
CA ALA A 49 -5.76 -15.42 6.98
C ALA A 49 -7.02 -15.59 7.85
N GLY A 50 -8.22 -15.54 7.25
CA GLY A 50 -9.51 -15.73 7.94
C GLY A 50 -10.02 -14.51 8.72
N HIS A 51 -9.44 -13.32 8.46
CA HIS A 51 -9.77 -12.10 9.22
C HIS A 51 -10.62 -11.09 8.45
N CYS A 52 -10.83 -11.29 7.14
CA CYS A 52 -11.61 -10.39 6.30
C CYS A 52 -12.68 -11.18 5.54
N LYS A 53 -13.89 -10.63 5.46
CA LYS A 53 -15.04 -11.22 4.74
C LYS A 53 -15.52 -10.33 3.61
N LYS A 54 -15.15 -9.06 3.61
CA LYS A 54 -15.61 -8.09 2.64
C LYS A 54 -14.47 -7.16 2.20
N ILE A 55 -14.33 -7.03 0.89
CA ILE A 55 -13.39 -6.10 0.26
C ILE A 55 -14.15 -5.29 -0.78
N ASP A 56 -14.20 -3.97 -0.58
CA ASP A 56 -14.79 -3.04 -1.53
C ASP A 56 -13.69 -2.32 -2.31
N VAL A 57 -13.82 -2.27 -3.64
CA VAL A 57 -12.88 -1.54 -4.52
C VAL A 57 -13.64 -0.50 -5.32
N THR A 58 -13.30 0.77 -5.14
CA THR A 58 -13.96 1.90 -5.76
C THR A 58 -13.00 2.72 -6.61
N VAL A 59 -13.33 2.92 -7.88
CA VAL A 59 -12.65 3.90 -8.74
C VAL A 59 -13.47 5.18 -8.73
N HIS A 60 -12.88 6.25 -8.20
CA HIS A 60 -13.54 7.53 -8.06
C HIS A 60 -13.41 8.41 -9.32
N ALA A 61 -14.35 9.33 -9.51
CA ALA A 61 -14.36 10.25 -10.65
C ALA A 61 -13.13 11.19 -10.70
N ASP A 62 -12.49 11.43 -9.54
CA ASP A 62 -11.27 12.24 -9.44
C ASP A 62 -9.98 11.48 -9.83
N GLY A 63 -10.13 10.26 -10.33
CA GLY A 63 -9.01 9.42 -10.75
C GLY A 63 -8.33 8.65 -9.62
N SER A 64 -8.82 8.75 -8.37
CA SER A 64 -8.32 7.94 -7.27
C SER A 64 -8.95 6.55 -7.27
N LEU A 65 -8.27 5.62 -6.59
CA LEU A 65 -8.80 4.29 -6.30
C LEU A 65 -8.77 4.08 -4.78
N GLU A 66 -9.85 3.48 -4.28
CA GLU A 66 -10.02 3.15 -2.87
C GLU A 66 -10.25 1.65 -2.72
N VAL A 67 -9.58 1.06 -1.73
CA VAL A 67 -9.81 -0.32 -1.28
C VAL A 67 -10.13 -0.27 0.20
N ALA A 68 -11.28 -0.81 0.57
CA ALA A 68 -11.73 -0.91 1.96
C ALA A 68 -11.97 -2.38 2.32
N ASP A 69 -11.43 -2.82 3.44
CA ASP A 69 -11.63 -4.15 3.99
C ASP A 69 -12.19 -4.11 5.42
N ASP A 70 -12.75 -5.23 5.86
CA ASP A 70 -13.21 -5.48 7.21
C ASP A 70 -12.25 -6.38 8.01
N GLY A 71 -10.97 -6.41 7.63
CA GLY A 71 -9.92 -7.16 8.32
C GLY A 71 -9.57 -6.62 9.71
N ARG A 72 -8.42 -7.03 10.24
CA ARG A 72 -7.97 -6.61 11.59
C ARG A 72 -7.59 -5.13 11.70
N GLY A 73 -7.40 -4.45 10.57
CA GLY A 73 -6.80 -3.13 10.48
C GLY A 73 -5.28 -3.14 10.62
N MET A 74 -4.59 -2.30 9.86
CA MET A 74 -3.14 -2.16 9.97
C MET A 74 -2.70 -1.83 11.40
N PRO A 75 -1.48 -2.26 11.82
CA PRO A 75 -0.97 -1.94 13.16
C PRO A 75 -0.77 -0.44 13.34
N VAL A 76 -1.32 0.10 14.43
CA VAL A 76 -1.24 1.52 14.82
C VAL A 76 -0.28 1.77 15.98
N ASP A 77 0.14 0.71 16.65
CA ASP A 77 1.11 0.73 17.75
C ASP A 77 2.51 1.10 17.25
N ILE A 78 3.32 1.61 18.17
CA ILE A 78 4.69 2.03 17.89
C ILE A 78 5.61 0.82 17.77
N HIS A 79 6.28 0.69 16.62
CA HIS A 79 7.25 -0.37 16.41
C HIS A 79 8.43 -0.23 17.39
N PRO A 80 8.81 -1.31 18.14
CA PRO A 80 9.76 -1.19 19.25
C PRO A 80 11.16 -0.72 18.85
N LYS A 81 11.61 -1.06 17.65
CA LYS A 81 12.94 -0.66 17.13
C LYS A 81 12.87 0.66 16.34
N GLU A 82 11.93 0.78 15.42
CA GLU A 82 11.84 1.92 14.49
C GLU A 82 11.22 3.17 15.12
N LYS A 83 10.55 3.04 16.27
CA LYS A 83 9.94 4.14 17.06
C LYS A 83 8.90 4.97 16.29
N ILE A 84 8.27 4.37 15.28
CA ILE A 84 7.17 4.94 14.48
C ILE A 84 5.98 3.98 14.44
N PRO A 85 4.76 4.45 14.14
CA PRO A 85 3.59 3.59 14.00
C PRO A 85 3.79 2.52 12.93
N GLY A 86 3.24 1.31 13.16
CA GLY A 86 3.35 0.21 12.21
C GLY A 86 2.85 0.56 10.81
N VAL A 87 1.74 1.29 10.70
CA VAL A 87 1.21 1.78 9.42
C VAL A 87 2.18 2.71 8.70
N GLU A 88 2.84 3.62 9.41
CA GLU A 88 3.87 4.49 8.82
C GLU A 88 5.03 3.66 8.30
N LEU A 89 5.48 2.68 9.07
CA LEU A 89 6.56 1.78 8.67
C LEU A 89 6.22 1.02 7.37
N ILE A 90 5.03 0.42 7.31
CA ILE A 90 4.54 -0.35 6.15
C ILE A 90 4.45 0.53 4.90
N LEU A 91 4.02 1.78 5.04
CA LEU A 91 3.80 2.68 3.90
C LEU A 91 5.06 3.44 3.47
N THR A 92 6.11 3.53 4.30
CA THR A 92 7.31 4.34 3.99
C THR A 92 8.60 3.57 3.85
N ARG A 93 8.61 2.26 4.17
CA ARG A 93 9.80 1.41 4.07
C ARG A 93 9.57 0.27 3.10
N LEU A 94 10.50 0.06 2.18
CA LEU A 94 10.55 -1.16 1.38
C LEU A 94 10.86 -2.35 2.31
N HIS A 95 10.32 -3.50 1.99
CA HIS A 95 10.53 -4.74 2.75
C HIS A 95 10.11 -4.65 4.23
N ALA A 96 9.16 -3.76 4.57
CA ALA A 96 8.53 -3.71 5.87
C ALA A 96 7.14 -4.34 5.82
N GLY A 97 6.88 -5.33 6.66
CA GLY A 97 5.56 -5.96 6.76
C GLY A 97 5.58 -7.25 7.55
N GLY A 98 4.42 -7.63 8.09
CA GLY A 98 4.25 -8.87 8.87
C GLY A 98 4.39 -10.16 8.05
N LYS A 99 4.46 -10.05 6.72
CA LYS A 99 4.58 -11.16 5.76
C LYS A 99 5.96 -11.83 5.76
N PHE A 100 6.98 -11.18 6.31
CA PHE A 100 8.33 -11.76 6.49
C PHE A 100 8.43 -12.72 7.68
N SER A 101 7.39 -12.81 8.52
CA SER A 101 7.34 -13.78 9.62
C SER A 101 6.20 -14.77 9.37
N ASN A 102 6.51 -16.07 9.34
CA ASN A 102 5.55 -17.16 9.20
C ASN A 102 4.50 -17.23 10.32
N LYS A 103 4.56 -16.32 11.31
CA LYS A 103 3.64 -16.29 12.45
C LYS A 103 2.27 -15.69 12.14
N ASN A 104 2.18 -14.81 11.15
CA ASN A 104 0.96 -14.03 10.89
C ASN A 104 0.27 -14.40 9.58
N TYR A 105 1.00 -14.95 8.60
CA TYR A 105 0.46 -15.34 7.30
C TYR A 105 1.12 -16.64 6.84
N GLN A 106 0.32 -17.70 6.66
CA GLN A 106 0.78 -18.98 6.10
C GLN A 106 0.88 -18.93 4.57
N TYR A 107 0.06 -18.11 3.94
CA TYR A 107 0.04 -17.84 2.50
C TYR A 107 -0.04 -16.34 2.28
N SER A 108 0.62 -15.82 1.26
CA SER A 108 0.57 -14.41 0.87
C SER A 108 0.45 -14.30 -0.64
N GLY A 109 -0.54 -13.54 -1.12
CA GLY A 109 -0.72 -13.22 -2.54
C GLY A 109 0.32 -12.23 -3.06
N GLY A 110 0.92 -11.45 -2.18
CA GLY A 110 1.99 -10.50 -2.49
C GLY A 110 3.37 -11.12 -2.27
N LEU A 111 4.06 -11.50 -3.34
CA LEU A 111 5.33 -12.23 -3.29
C LEU A 111 6.53 -11.38 -2.81
N HIS A 112 6.43 -10.06 -2.75
CA HIS A 112 7.62 -9.20 -2.62
C HIS A 112 7.68 -8.31 -1.37
N GLY A 113 6.60 -8.19 -0.60
CA GLY A 113 6.57 -7.37 0.64
C GLY A 113 6.89 -5.87 0.43
N VAL A 114 6.79 -5.39 -0.81
CA VAL A 114 7.13 -4.01 -1.21
C VAL A 114 5.90 -3.22 -1.66
N GLY A 115 4.76 -3.89 -1.90
CA GLY A 115 3.62 -3.41 -2.64
C GLY A 115 3.06 -2.06 -2.20
N VAL A 116 2.59 -1.92 -0.96
CA VAL A 116 1.91 -0.70 -0.52
C VAL A 116 2.86 0.49 -0.39
N SER A 117 4.11 0.26 -0.04
CA SER A 117 5.12 1.32 -0.03
C SER A 117 5.44 1.81 -1.43
N VAL A 118 5.40 0.93 -2.44
CA VAL A 118 5.51 1.31 -3.86
C VAL A 118 4.29 2.14 -4.29
N VAL A 119 3.07 1.75 -3.87
CA VAL A 119 1.86 2.55 -4.11
C VAL A 119 2.00 3.96 -3.56
N ASN A 120 2.45 4.09 -2.30
CA ASN A 120 2.71 5.39 -1.69
C ASN A 120 3.77 6.20 -2.45
N ALA A 121 4.89 5.57 -2.84
CA ALA A 121 5.97 6.23 -3.55
C ALA A 121 5.55 6.83 -4.90
N LEU A 122 4.66 6.14 -5.62
CA LEU A 122 4.20 6.48 -6.98
C LEU A 122 2.84 7.19 -7.00
N SER A 123 2.32 7.57 -5.82
CA SER A 123 1.08 8.33 -5.68
C SER A 123 1.36 9.80 -5.40
N LYS A 124 0.58 10.68 -6.02
CA LYS A 124 0.53 12.11 -5.70
C LYS A 124 0.06 12.32 -4.27
N ASN A 125 -1.01 11.62 -3.88
CA ASN A 125 -1.54 11.56 -2.53
C ASN A 125 -1.91 10.12 -2.18
N LEU A 126 -1.81 9.77 -0.91
CA LEU A 126 -2.34 8.53 -0.34
C LEU A 126 -2.91 8.85 1.05
N GLU A 127 -4.08 8.30 1.32
CA GLU A 127 -4.74 8.40 2.62
C GLU A 127 -5.09 6.99 3.13
N VAL A 128 -4.90 6.77 4.41
CA VAL A 128 -5.25 5.51 5.07
C VAL A 128 -6.11 5.78 6.29
N TRP A 129 -7.22 5.07 6.40
CA TRP A 129 -8.07 5.00 7.58
C TRP A 129 -8.00 3.59 8.15
N ILE A 130 -7.87 3.50 9.47
CA ILE A 130 -7.70 2.22 10.17
C ILE A 130 -8.70 2.17 11.32
N ARG A 131 -9.59 1.20 11.28
CA ARG A 131 -10.50 0.90 12.38
C ARG A 131 -9.92 -0.26 13.17
N ARG A 132 -9.52 0.03 14.41
CA ARG A 132 -8.88 -0.96 15.28
C ARG A 132 -9.07 -0.60 16.76
N GLY A 133 -9.41 -1.60 17.60
CA GLY A 133 -9.52 -1.41 19.04
C GLY A 133 -10.63 -0.45 19.48
N GLY A 134 -11.70 -0.30 18.68
CA GLY A 134 -12.81 0.62 18.96
C GLY A 134 -12.54 2.07 18.56
N LYS A 135 -11.47 2.32 17.80
CA LYS A 135 -11.05 3.65 17.34
C LYS A 135 -10.85 3.65 15.83
N GLU A 136 -11.02 4.82 15.24
CA GLU A 136 -10.64 5.09 13.86
C GLU A 136 -9.45 6.05 13.82
N TYR A 137 -8.45 5.68 13.03
CA TYR A 137 -7.23 6.44 12.83
C TYR A 137 -7.11 6.87 11.38
N ASN A 138 -6.46 8.02 11.15
CA ASN A 138 -6.12 8.49 9.81
C ASN A 138 -4.64 8.89 9.72
N MET A 139 -4.06 8.65 8.56
CA MET A 139 -2.75 9.15 8.19
C MET A 139 -2.71 9.45 6.70
N SER A 140 -2.01 10.51 6.31
CA SER A 140 -1.93 10.94 4.91
C SER A 140 -0.49 11.14 4.45
N PHE A 141 -0.29 10.97 3.14
CA PHE A 141 1.01 11.05 2.48
C PHE A 141 0.92 11.83 1.18
N ALA A 142 2.03 12.44 0.79
CA ALA A 142 2.18 13.09 -0.51
C ALA A 142 3.54 12.73 -1.10
N GLY A 143 3.52 12.16 -2.32
CA GLY A 143 4.74 11.74 -3.00
C GLY A 143 5.61 10.80 -2.16
N GLY A 144 4.99 9.88 -1.42
CA GLY A 144 5.67 8.92 -0.54
C GLY A 144 6.11 9.47 0.82
N LYS A 145 5.91 10.76 1.10
CA LYS A 145 6.27 11.39 2.38
C LYS A 145 5.02 11.63 3.23
N LYS A 146 5.11 11.36 4.54
CA LYS A 146 4.00 11.66 5.46
C LYS A 146 3.70 13.16 5.51
N ARG A 147 2.43 13.52 5.58
CA ARG A 147 1.95 14.89 5.77
C ARG A 147 1.74 15.27 7.23
N GLY A 148 1.55 14.28 8.10
CA GLY A 148 1.29 14.48 9.51
C GLY A 148 1.64 13.23 10.31
N LYS A 149 1.22 13.22 11.57
CA LYS A 149 1.28 12.04 12.44
C LYS A 149 0.03 11.19 12.21
N LEU A 150 0.07 9.95 12.70
CA LEU A 150 -1.14 9.13 12.83
C LEU A 150 -2.06 9.78 13.86
N GLU A 151 -3.29 10.08 13.48
CA GLU A 151 -4.29 10.76 14.32
C GLU A 151 -5.48 9.84 14.60
N GLU A 152 -5.97 9.86 15.84
CA GLU A 152 -7.26 9.28 16.19
C GLU A 152 -8.35 10.25 15.75
N VAL A 153 -9.18 9.86 14.76
CA VAL A 153 -10.18 10.74 14.16
C VAL A 153 -11.61 10.39 14.58
N GLY A 154 -11.81 9.26 15.24
CA GLY A 154 -13.14 8.85 15.69
C GLY A 154 -13.15 7.62 16.58
N LYS A 155 -14.35 7.31 17.08
CA LYS A 155 -14.67 6.08 17.80
C LYS A 155 -15.58 5.23 16.95
N VAL A 156 -15.37 3.93 16.95
CA VAL A 156 -16.18 2.94 16.24
C VAL A 156 -16.53 1.79 17.19
N GLY A 157 -17.48 0.96 16.82
CA GLY A 157 -17.76 -0.28 17.58
C GLY A 157 -16.50 -1.17 17.60
N LYS A 158 -16.24 -1.86 18.71
CA LYS A 158 -15.05 -2.73 18.84
C LYS A 158 -14.95 -3.81 17.77
N ALA A 159 -16.09 -4.30 17.27
CA ALA A 159 -16.17 -5.27 16.18
C ALA A 159 -16.02 -4.64 14.79
N ASN A 160 -16.10 -3.31 14.66
CA ASN A 160 -15.89 -2.61 13.40
C ASN A 160 -14.39 -2.38 13.22
N THR A 161 -13.74 -3.31 12.54
CA THR A 161 -12.31 -3.26 12.24
C THR A 161 -12.09 -3.18 10.72
N GLY A 162 -10.88 -2.87 10.29
CA GLY A 162 -10.51 -2.89 8.87
C GLY A 162 -9.56 -1.77 8.49
N THR A 163 -9.15 -1.82 7.23
CA THR A 163 -8.29 -0.80 6.62
C THR A 163 -8.98 -0.25 5.38
N THR A 164 -8.89 1.05 5.18
CA THR A 164 -9.27 1.72 3.93
C THR A 164 -8.07 2.51 3.43
N ILE A 165 -7.64 2.23 2.20
CA ILE A 165 -6.58 2.97 1.52
C ILE A 165 -7.17 3.61 0.27
N ARG A 166 -7.01 4.92 0.16
CA ARG A 166 -7.32 5.68 -1.06
C ARG A 166 -6.06 6.35 -1.58
N PHE A 167 -5.79 6.20 -2.87
CA PHE A 167 -4.60 6.77 -3.46
C PHE A 167 -4.88 7.38 -4.83
N TRP A 168 -4.12 8.42 -5.15
CA TRP A 168 -4.15 9.15 -6.41
C TRP A 168 -2.83 8.89 -7.13
N PRO A 169 -2.79 8.05 -8.17
CA PRO A 169 -1.57 7.80 -8.94
C PRO A 169 -0.97 9.12 -9.44
N ASP A 170 0.36 9.26 -9.35
CA ASP A 170 1.03 10.45 -9.88
C ASP A 170 1.26 10.26 -11.39
N PRO A 171 0.62 11.10 -12.24
CA PRO A 171 0.67 10.95 -13.71
C PRO A 171 2.08 10.88 -14.29
N LYS A 172 3.07 11.47 -13.62
CA LYS A 172 4.45 11.51 -14.14
C LYS A 172 5.12 10.13 -14.21
N TYR A 173 4.58 9.11 -13.56
CA TYR A 173 5.15 7.77 -13.53
C TYR A 173 4.48 6.79 -14.49
N PHE A 174 3.40 7.20 -15.15
CA PHE A 174 2.57 6.31 -15.98
C PHE A 174 2.34 6.90 -17.36
N ASP A 175 2.33 6.04 -18.39
CA ASP A 175 1.94 6.45 -19.75
C ASP A 175 0.48 6.93 -19.78
N SER A 176 -0.38 6.30 -18.96
CA SER A 176 -1.75 6.75 -18.70
C SER A 176 -2.05 6.64 -17.21
N ALA A 177 -2.43 7.75 -16.57
CA ALA A 177 -2.83 7.77 -15.15
C ALA A 177 -4.23 7.16 -14.90
N LYS A 178 -4.96 6.75 -15.95
CA LYS A 178 -6.32 6.19 -15.83
C LYS A 178 -6.27 4.69 -15.57
N PHE A 179 -7.03 4.24 -14.58
CA PHE A 179 -7.25 2.81 -14.34
C PHE A 179 -8.03 2.16 -15.50
N SER A 180 -7.62 0.97 -15.89
CA SER A 180 -8.43 0.09 -16.74
C SER A 180 -9.40 -0.69 -15.87
N VAL A 181 -10.67 -0.27 -15.86
CA VAL A 181 -11.73 -0.92 -15.07
C VAL A 181 -11.93 -2.38 -15.48
N ASN A 182 -11.80 -2.69 -16.79
CA ASN A 182 -11.94 -4.07 -17.27
C ASN A 182 -10.85 -4.98 -16.71
N ARG A 183 -9.59 -4.50 -16.65
CA ARG A 183 -8.48 -5.26 -16.03
C ARG A 183 -8.69 -5.45 -14.53
N LEU A 184 -9.19 -4.42 -13.81
CA LEU A 184 -9.53 -4.54 -12.40
C LEU A 184 -10.64 -5.59 -12.17
N LYS A 185 -11.72 -5.52 -12.94
CA LYS A 185 -12.81 -6.52 -12.86
C LYS A 185 -12.32 -7.95 -13.10
N HIS A 186 -11.43 -8.13 -14.07
CA HIS A 186 -10.85 -9.46 -14.37
C HIS A 186 -10.03 -9.98 -13.17
N ALA A 187 -9.15 -9.13 -12.63
CA ALA A 187 -8.33 -9.48 -11.46
C ALA A 187 -9.19 -9.79 -10.22
N LEU A 188 -10.21 -8.97 -9.96
CA LEU A 188 -11.13 -9.18 -8.82
C LEU A 188 -11.90 -10.49 -8.95
N ARG A 189 -12.37 -10.84 -10.15
CA ARG A 189 -13.04 -12.15 -10.38
C ARG A 189 -12.12 -13.32 -10.05
N ALA A 190 -10.85 -13.26 -10.49
CA ALA A 190 -9.88 -14.32 -10.18
C ALA A 190 -9.62 -14.44 -8.69
N LYS A 191 -9.52 -13.30 -7.96
CA LYS A 191 -9.30 -13.28 -6.51
C LYS A 191 -10.52 -13.73 -5.72
N ALA A 192 -11.74 -13.40 -6.17
CA ALA A 192 -12.98 -13.84 -5.53
C ALA A 192 -13.18 -15.36 -5.55
N VAL A 193 -12.55 -16.07 -6.49
CA VAL A 193 -12.55 -17.54 -6.49
C VAL A 193 -11.68 -18.12 -5.37
N LEU A 194 -10.63 -17.40 -4.99
CA LEU A 194 -9.70 -17.80 -3.92
C LEU A 194 -10.20 -17.42 -2.53
N CYS A 195 -11.10 -16.43 -2.46
CA CYS A 195 -11.64 -15.88 -1.21
C CYS A 195 -13.17 -15.80 -1.34
N PRO A 196 -13.90 -16.95 -1.24
CA PRO A 196 -15.35 -17.00 -1.36
C PRO A 196 -16.06 -16.34 -0.17
#